data_81de2bc4373ed5cc791ed385a5846447
#
_entry.id   81de2bc4373ed5cc791ed385a5846447
#
_cell.length_a   1.000
_cell.length_b   1.000
_cell.length_c   1.000
_cell.angle_alpha   90.00
_cell.angle_beta   90.00
_cell.angle_gamma   90.00
#
_symmetry.space_group_name_H-M   'P 1'
#
loop_
_entity.id
_entity.type
_entity.pdbx_description
1 polymer ?
#
loop_
_entity_poly.entity_id
_entity_poly.type
_entity_poly.pdbx_seq_one_letter_code
_entity_poly.pdbx_strand_id
1 'polypeptide(L)'
;MRSAHPLPGFTAAARICLSSMGWRTVVISSNSKLDYKMNYLVVRNAESAKRIHIEEISVLLIESTAVSLTAYLLCELSKRKIDVIFCDEKRCPAGLYLPLYGSHDTVLKLRNQVKWNEYTKQLVWAEVVRAKISGQAAVLKKCGRGNASLLEQYISGIKPGDPTNREGHAAKVYFNSLFGMEFSRSLDNNINAALNYGYGILLSAFVREIVANGYS
;
A
#
# COMPACT_ATOMS: atom_id res chain seq x y z
N MET A 1 18.56 32.19 16.51
CA MET A 1 17.22 31.63 16.45
C MET A 1 16.61 31.98 15.09
N ARG A 2 16.63 31.07 14.13
CA ARG A 2 15.96 31.25 12.84
C ARG A 2 14.71 30.37 12.86
N SER A 3 13.55 31.01 12.83
CA SER A 3 12.25 30.37 12.75
C SER A 3 12.16 29.51 11.47
N ALA A 4 11.86 28.23 11.61
CA ALA A 4 11.57 27.37 10.50
C ALA A 4 10.28 27.82 9.83
N HIS A 5 10.37 28.36 8.62
CA HIS A 5 9.19 28.59 7.78
C HIS A 5 8.62 27.23 7.37
N PRO A 6 7.30 27.00 7.47
CA PRO A 6 6.67 25.81 6.94
C PRO A 6 6.78 25.81 5.42
N LEU A 7 7.05 24.65 4.85
CA LEU A 7 7.12 24.43 3.41
C LEU A 7 5.81 24.91 2.74
N PRO A 8 5.87 25.74 1.69
CA PRO A 8 4.67 26.16 0.97
C PRO A 8 4.08 24.97 0.21
N GLY A 9 2.89 24.53 0.60
CA GLY A 9 2.12 23.52 -0.10
C GLY A 9 1.71 22.27 0.71
N PHE A 10 2.21 22.09 1.92
CA PHE A 10 1.71 21.05 2.84
C PHE A 10 0.71 21.65 3.83
N THR A 11 -0.32 22.32 3.35
CA THR A 11 -1.48 22.57 4.19
C THR A 11 -2.27 21.28 4.31
N ALA A 12 -2.43 20.84 5.54
CA ALA A 12 -3.31 19.78 5.99
C ALA A 12 -4.70 19.86 5.34
N ALA A 13 -4.92 19.12 4.27
CA ALA A 13 -6.25 18.76 3.78
C ALA A 13 -6.19 17.77 2.63
N ALA A 14 -5.38 16.74 2.66
CA ALA A 14 -5.85 15.50 2.11
C ALA A 14 -6.84 14.89 3.13
N ARG A 15 -7.98 15.56 3.36
CA ARG A 15 -9.18 14.85 3.77
C ARG A 15 -9.51 13.94 2.61
N ILE A 16 -8.94 12.73 2.63
CA ILE A 16 -9.44 11.61 1.85
C ILE A 16 -10.91 11.57 2.17
N CYS A 17 -11.73 11.87 1.17
CA CYS A 17 -13.18 11.72 1.28
C CYS A 17 -13.43 10.22 1.42
N LEU A 18 -13.47 9.73 2.66
CA LEU A 18 -13.69 8.33 3.03
C LEU A 18 -15.13 7.85 2.70
N SER A 19 -15.93 8.69 2.03
CA SER A 19 -17.36 8.44 1.83
C SER A 19 -17.71 7.45 0.72
N SER A 20 -16.72 6.76 0.09
CA SER A 20 -17.02 5.73 -0.91
C SER A 20 -15.95 4.66 -1.09
N MET A 21 -15.06 4.47 -0.14
CA MET A 21 -14.08 3.37 -0.23
C MET A 21 -14.70 2.09 0.32
N GLY A 22 -14.78 1.06 -0.53
CA GLY A 22 -15.10 -0.29 -0.10
C GLY A 22 -14.17 -0.74 1.03
N TRP A 23 -14.65 -1.64 1.86
CA TRP A 23 -13.92 -2.13 3.05
C TRP A 23 -13.44 -3.57 2.89
N ARG A 24 -13.88 -4.24 1.82
CA ARG A 24 -13.68 -5.67 1.62
C ARG A 24 -12.55 -5.96 0.64
N THR A 25 -11.63 -6.84 1.03
CA THR A 25 -10.71 -7.51 0.11
C THR A 25 -11.39 -8.78 -0.41
N VAL A 26 -11.51 -8.89 -1.74
CA VAL A 26 -12.04 -10.07 -2.42
C VAL A 26 -10.90 -10.83 -3.07
N VAL A 27 -10.76 -12.10 -2.72
CA VAL A 27 -9.70 -12.98 -3.23
C VAL A 27 -10.29 -14.02 -4.17
N ILE A 28 -9.75 -14.12 -5.37
CA ILE A 28 -10.14 -15.10 -6.38
C ILE A 28 -9.05 -16.16 -6.50
N SER A 29 -9.21 -17.25 -5.76
CA SER A 29 -8.18 -18.29 -5.60
C SER A 29 -8.33 -19.50 -6.53
N SER A 30 -9.40 -19.57 -7.32
CA SER A 30 -9.68 -20.70 -8.22
C SER A 30 -10.03 -20.24 -9.63
N ASN A 31 -10.00 -21.16 -10.57
CA ASN A 31 -10.47 -20.94 -11.95
C ASN A 31 -11.88 -20.35 -11.92
N SER A 32 -12.03 -19.16 -12.46
CA SER A 32 -13.29 -18.41 -12.38
C SER A 32 -13.45 -17.45 -13.55
N LYS A 33 -14.70 -17.18 -13.91
CA LYS A 33 -15.07 -16.11 -14.82
C LYS A 33 -15.64 -14.95 -14.04
N LEU A 34 -15.11 -13.75 -14.26
CA LEU A 34 -15.51 -12.52 -13.58
C LEU A 34 -16.25 -11.60 -14.55
N ASP A 35 -17.45 -11.20 -14.16
CA ASP A 35 -18.28 -10.28 -14.91
C ASP A 35 -18.82 -9.17 -14.00
N TYR A 36 -19.18 -8.03 -14.60
CA TYR A 36 -19.97 -7.01 -13.93
C TYR A 36 -21.43 -7.10 -14.34
N LYS A 37 -22.36 -7.11 -13.38
CA LYS A 37 -23.78 -7.05 -13.64
C LYS A 37 -24.54 -6.32 -12.52
N MET A 38 -25.28 -5.26 -12.86
CA MET A 38 -26.18 -4.54 -11.93
C MET A 38 -25.51 -4.16 -10.60
N ASN A 39 -24.36 -3.49 -10.63
CA ASN A 39 -23.54 -3.11 -9.46
C ASN A 39 -22.94 -4.28 -8.67
N TYR A 40 -22.87 -5.47 -9.25
CA TYR A 40 -22.22 -6.63 -8.63
C TYR A 40 -21.04 -7.11 -9.45
N LEU A 41 -19.97 -7.45 -8.76
CA LEU A 41 -18.98 -8.39 -9.25
C LEU A 41 -19.61 -9.79 -9.21
N VAL A 42 -19.73 -10.41 -10.35
CA VAL A 42 -20.25 -11.79 -10.47
C VAL A 42 -19.08 -12.71 -10.71
N VAL A 43 -18.84 -13.62 -9.77
CA VAL A 43 -17.79 -14.64 -9.84
C VAL A 43 -18.46 -15.98 -10.11
N ARG A 44 -18.11 -16.60 -11.25
CA ARG A 44 -18.62 -17.92 -11.64
C ARG A 44 -17.46 -18.91 -11.73
N ASN A 45 -17.61 -20.02 -11.09
CA ASN A 45 -16.78 -21.21 -11.28
C ASN A 45 -17.65 -22.42 -11.68
N ALA A 46 -17.04 -23.60 -11.80
CA ALA A 46 -17.78 -24.81 -12.21
C ALA A 46 -18.93 -25.20 -11.24
N GLU A 47 -18.85 -24.80 -9.99
CA GLU A 47 -19.74 -25.26 -8.91
C GLU A 47 -20.75 -24.19 -8.46
N SER A 48 -20.43 -22.91 -8.64
CA SER A 48 -21.23 -21.82 -8.05
C SER A 48 -21.12 -20.50 -8.80
N ALA A 49 -22.12 -19.64 -8.57
CA ALA A 49 -22.08 -18.23 -8.97
C ALA A 49 -22.31 -17.36 -7.73
N LYS A 50 -21.31 -16.55 -7.38
CA LYS A 50 -21.37 -15.61 -6.26
C LYS A 50 -21.49 -14.18 -6.78
N ARG A 51 -22.23 -13.35 -6.04
CA ARG A 51 -22.38 -11.92 -6.33
C ARG A 51 -21.87 -11.12 -5.14
N ILE A 52 -21.04 -10.13 -5.40
CA ILE A 52 -20.49 -9.23 -4.38
C ILE A 52 -20.79 -7.82 -4.84
N HIS A 53 -21.42 -7.00 -3.98
CA HIS A 53 -21.71 -5.62 -4.33
C HIS A 53 -20.41 -4.86 -4.56
N ILE A 54 -20.28 -4.20 -5.70
CA ILE A 54 -18.99 -3.67 -6.13
C ILE A 54 -18.48 -2.56 -5.22
N GLU A 55 -19.37 -1.78 -4.61
CA GLU A 55 -18.99 -0.69 -3.68
C GLU A 55 -18.47 -1.18 -2.33
N GLU A 56 -18.68 -2.46 -1.98
CA GLU A 56 -18.06 -3.05 -0.80
C GLU A 56 -16.57 -3.38 -1.02
N ILE A 57 -16.12 -3.45 -2.28
CA ILE A 57 -14.79 -3.93 -2.63
C ILE A 57 -13.80 -2.77 -2.57
N SER A 58 -12.75 -2.90 -1.77
CA SER A 58 -11.58 -2.03 -1.80
C SER A 58 -10.45 -2.62 -2.65
N VAL A 59 -10.25 -3.94 -2.54
CA VAL A 59 -9.19 -4.66 -3.23
C VAL A 59 -9.77 -5.92 -3.87
N LEU A 60 -9.51 -6.13 -5.16
CA LEU A 60 -9.75 -7.37 -5.88
C LEU A 60 -8.41 -8.05 -6.15
N LEU A 61 -8.11 -9.12 -5.42
CA LEU A 61 -6.89 -9.89 -5.56
C LEU A 61 -7.16 -11.14 -6.39
N ILE A 62 -6.53 -11.24 -7.53
CA ILE A 62 -6.65 -12.37 -8.46
C ILE A 62 -5.45 -13.28 -8.28
N GLU A 63 -5.59 -14.28 -7.39
CA GLU A 63 -4.52 -15.24 -7.08
C GLU A 63 -4.36 -16.32 -8.16
N SER A 64 -5.44 -16.73 -8.79
CA SER A 64 -5.39 -17.77 -9.80
C SER A 64 -5.07 -17.19 -11.17
N THR A 65 -4.07 -17.75 -11.84
CA THR A 65 -3.73 -17.40 -13.23
C THR A 65 -4.77 -17.89 -14.24
N ALA A 66 -5.68 -18.81 -13.84
CA ALA A 66 -6.76 -19.36 -14.66
C ALA A 66 -8.06 -18.58 -14.52
N VAL A 67 -7.99 -17.26 -14.35
CA VAL A 67 -9.15 -16.35 -14.25
C VAL A 67 -9.35 -15.64 -15.58
N SER A 68 -10.60 -15.60 -16.06
CA SER A 68 -11.02 -14.75 -17.17
C SER A 68 -11.89 -13.61 -16.66
N LEU A 69 -11.72 -12.42 -17.23
CA LEU A 69 -12.51 -11.24 -16.85
C LEU A 69 -12.83 -10.39 -18.08
N THR A 70 -13.92 -9.63 -17.99
CA THR A 70 -14.33 -8.74 -19.08
C THR A 70 -13.67 -7.38 -18.96
N ALA A 71 -13.33 -6.75 -20.09
CA ALA A 71 -12.83 -5.37 -20.12
C ALA A 71 -13.85 -4.39 -19.47
N TYR A 72 -15.15 -4.65 -19.61
CA TYR A 72 -16.18 -3.85 -18.99
C TYR A 72 -16.10 -3.89 -17.45
N LEU A 73 -15.82 -5.05 -16.86
CA LEU A 73 -15.58 -5.17 -15.42
C LEU A 73 -14.37 -4.30 -15.00
N LEU A 74 -13.25 -4.35 -15.74
CA LEU A 74 -12.07 -3.52 -15.45
C LEU A 74 -12.41 -2.02 -15.49
N CYS A 75 -13.19 -1.58 -16.48
CA CYS A 75 -13.65 -0.20 -16.55
C CYS A 75 -14.46 0.21 -15.30
N GLU A 76 -15.37 -0.65 -14.84
CA GLU A 76 -16.21 -0.37 -13.67
C GLU A 76 -15.40 -0.39 -12.36
N LEU A 77 -14.41 -1.28 -12.22
CA LEU A 77 -13.48 -1.30 -11.10
C LEU A 77 -12.63 -0.03 -11.06
N SER A 78 -12.13 0.41 -12.22
CA SER A 78 -11.34 1.64 -12.36
C SER A 78 -12.12 2.88 -11.97
N LYS A 79 -13.36 3.04 -12.44
CA LYS A 79 -14.24 4.17 -12.10
C LYS A 79 -14.46 4.30 -10.59
N ARG A 80 -14.50 3.18 -9.88
CA ARG A 80 -14.70 3.11 -8.42
C ARG A 80 -13.41 3.10 -7.62
N LYS A 81 -12.27 3.23 -8.31
CA LYS A 81 -10.93 3.25 -7.69
C LYS A 81 -10.64 1.98 -6.87
N ILE A 82 -11.18 0.84 -7.31
CA ILE A 82 -10.91 -0.46 -6.68
C ILE A 82 -9.52 -0.93 -7.11
N ASP A 83 -8.71 -1.36 -6.15
CA ASP A 83 -7.41 -1.96 -6.43
C ASP A 83 -7.59 -3.34 -7.07
N VAL A 84 -6.98 -3.56 -8.24
CA VAL A 84 -6.97 -4.87 -8.88
C VAL A 84 -5.53 -5.37 -8.97
N ILE A 85 -5.25 -6.43 -8.25
CA ILE A 85 -3.92 -7.03 -8.12
C ILE A 85 -3.95 -8.41 -8.77
N PHE A 86 -2.97 -8.67 -9.62
CA PHE A 86 -2.76 -9.97 -10.26
C PHE A 86 -1.57 -10.66 -9.61
N CYS A 87 -1.71 -11.95 -9.32
CA CYS A 87 -0.63 -12.78 -8.80
C CYS A 87 0.01 -13.63 -9.89
N ASP A 88 1.25 -14.05 -9.65
CA ASP A 88 1.97 -15.03 -10.44
C ASP A 88 1.52 -16.47 -10.13
N GLU A 89 2.19 -17.45 -10.73
CA GLU A 89 1.92 -18.88 -10.55
C GLU A 89 2.21 -19.35 -9.11
N LYS A 90 3.01 -18.60 -8.36
CA LYS A 90 3.31 -18.83 -6.95
C LYS A 90 2.31 -18.14 -6.02
N ARG A 91 1.28 -17.52 -6.61
CA ARG A 91 0.27 -16.72 -5.92
C ARG A 91 0.82 -15.47 -5.21
N CYS A 92 1.99 -14.99 -5.63
CA CYS A 92 2.56 -13.75 -5.13
C CYS A 92 2.07 -12.56 -5.97
N PRO A 93 1.72 -11.41 -5.34
CA PRO A 93 1.38 -10.20 -6.07
C PRO A 93 2.47 -9.81 -7.06
N ALA A 94 2.15 -9.75 -8.34
CA ALA A 94 3.11 -9.54 -9.43
C ALA A 94 2.71 -8.42 -10.39
N GLY A 95 1.43 -8.06 -10.44
CA GLY A 95 0.92 -7.03 -11.32
C GLY A 95 -0.21 -6.22 -10.70
N LEU A 96 -0.38 -4.99 -11.18
CA LEU A 96 -1.39 -4.06 -10.72
C LEU A 96 -2.08 -3.41 -11.91
N TYR A 97 -3.40 -3.31 -11.88
CA TYR A 97 -4.15 -2.51 -12.83
C TYR A 97 -4.25 -1.07 -12.35
N LEU A 98 -3.70 -0.16 -13.13
CA LEU A 98 -3.71 1.27 -12.84
C LEU A 98 -4.61 2.03 -13.81
N PRO A 99 -5.50 2.93 -13.33
CA PRO A 99 -6.24 3.82 -14.21
C PRO A 99 -5.30 4.84 -14.86
N LEU A 100 -5.54 5.17 -16.15
CA LEU A 100 -4.74 6.17 -16.86
C LEU A 100 -4.88 7.59 -16.28
N TYR A 101 -6.06 7.90 -15.73
CA TYR A 101 -6.39 9.24 -15.24
C TYR A 101 -6.81 9.16 -13.79
N GLY A 102 -5.94 9.61 -12.89
CA GLY A 102 -6.21 9.66 -11.45
C GLY A 102 -6.51 11.07 -10.91
N SER A 103 -5.93 12.10 -11.52
CA SER A 103 -6.03 13.51 -11.08
C SER A 103 -5.94 14.45 -12.28
N HIS A 104 -6.65 15.60 -12.23
CA HIS A 104 -6.58 16.58 -13.33
C HIS A 104 -5.32 17.44 -13.29
N ASP A 105 -4.59 17.44 -12.20
CA ASP A 105 -3.36 18.23 -12.02
C ASP A 105 -2.08 17.38 -12.08
N THR A 106 -2.18 16.14 -12.59
CA THR A 106 -1.07 15.18 -12.71
C THR A 106 0.15 15.78 -13.38
N VAL A 107 -0.03 16.49 -14.51
CA VAL A 107 1.09 17.10 -15.24
C VAL A 107 1.79 18.17 -14.40
N LEU A 108 1.03 18.98 -13.64
CA LEU A 108 1.61 20.00 -12.77
C LEU A 108 2.39 19.38 -11.62
N LYS A 109 1.84 18.35 -10.98
CA LYS A 109 2.49 17.62 -9.89
C LYS A 109 3.78 16.95 -10.36
N LEU A 110 3.73 16.25 -11.49
CA LEU A 110 4.91 15.59 -12.07
C LEU A 110 6.01 16.61 -12.42
N ARG A 111 5.64 17.75 -13.06
CA ARG A 111 6.58 18.85 -13.34
C ARG A 111 7.23 19.41 -12.07
N ASN A 112 6.48 19.52 -11.00
CA ASN A 112 6.99 19.98 -9.71
C ASN A 112 7.89 18.92 -9.07
N GLN A 113 7.53 17.63 -9.13
CA GLN A 113 8.32 16.53 -8.59
C GLN A 113 9.68 16.41 -9.30
N VAL A 114 9.71 16.55 -10.63
CA VAL A 114 10.97 16.54 -11.41
C VAL A 114 11.92 17.69 -11.00
N LYS A 115 11.37 18.81 -10.54
CA LYS A 115 12.16 19.96 -10.06
C LYS A 115 12.65 19.83 -8.61
N TRP A 116 12.27 18.77 -7.90
CA TRP A 116 12.73 18.58 -6.53
C TRP A 116 14.25 18.44 -6.48
N ASN A 117 14.87 19.30 -5.69
CA ASN A 117 16.30 19.18 -5.40
C ASN A 117 16.53 18.03 -4.41
N GLU A 118 17.80 17.66 -4.25
CA GLU A 118 18.18 16.54 -3.38
C GLU A 118 17.72 16.73 -1.92
N TYR A 119 17.82 17.95 -1.41
CA TYR A 119 17.38 18.25 -0.05
C TYR A 119 15.87 18.03 0.13
N THR A 120 15.05 18.42 -0.85
CA THR A 120 13.60 18.17 -0.83
C THR A 120 13.30 16.68 -0.81
N LYS A 121 14.00 15.87 -1.62
CA LYS A 121 13.86 14.41 -1.62
C LYS A 121 14.22 13.81 -0.26
N GLN A 122 15.31 14.28 0.35
CA GLN A 122 15.73 13.85 1.68
C GLN A 122 14.71 14.20 2.77
N LEU A 123 14.05 15.36 2.68
CA LEU A 123 12.97 15.72 3.60
C LEU A 123 11.76 14.78 3.44
N VAL A 124 11.33 14.54 2.22
CA VAL A 124 10.21 13.60 1.95
C VAL A 124 10.55 12.20 2.45
N TRP A 125 11.77 11.73 2.19
CA TRP A 125 12.22 10.43 2.69
C TRP A 125 12.17 10.36 4.22
N ALA A 126 12.64 11.39 4.91
CA ALA A 126 12.60 11.43 6.37
C ALA A 126 11.16 11.34 6.92
N GLU A 127 10.17 11.98 6.26
CA GLU A 127 8.76 11.87 6.64
C GLU A 127 8.21 10.45 6.43
N VAL A 128 8.56 9.81 5.31
CA VAL A 128 8.20 8.40 5.04
C VAL A 128 8.75 7.48 6.12
N VAL A 129 10.03 7.66 6.51
CA VAL A 129 10.69 6.88 7.56
C VAL A 129 10.00 7.10 8.91
N ARG A 130 9.67 8.36 9.27
CA ARG A 130 8.92 8.68 10.51
C ARG A 130 7.58 7.96 10.55
N ALA A 131 6.80 8.06 9.49
CA ALA A 131 5.49 7.41 9.40
C ALA A 131 5.61 5.88 9.51
N LYS A 132 6.60 5.29 8.84
CA LYS A 132 6.88 3.85 8.89
C LYS A 132 7.21 3.38 10.32
N ILE A 133 8.14 4.04 11.00
CA ILE A 133 8.54 3.69 12.37
C ILE A 133 7.39 3.92 13.35
N SER A 134 6.62 4.98 13.19
CA SER A 134 5.41 5.23 14.00
C SER A 134 4.38 4.10 13.84
N GLY A 135 4.14 3.64 12.61
CA GLY A 135 3.28 2.49 12.36
C GLY A 135 3.79 1.20 13.02
N GLN A 136 5.09 0.94 12.93
CA GLN A 136 5.73 -0.21 13.60
C GLN A 136 5.58 -0.14 15.13
N ALA A 137 5.80 1.03 15.74
CA ALA A 137 5.61 1.23 17.17
C ALA A 137 4.15 1.00 17.61
N ALA A 138 3.19 1.49 16.81
CA ALA A 138 1.77 1.26 17.05
C ALA A 138 1.39 -0.22 16.99
N VAL A 139 1.95 -0.98 16.04
CA VAL A 139 1.73 -2.44 15.95
C VAL A 139 2.30 -3.15 17.18
N LEU A 140 3.53 -2.82 17.62
CA LEU A 140 4.10 -3.42 18.83
C LEU A 140 3.23 -3.16 20.05
N LYS A 141 2.72 -1.95 20.24
CA LYS A 141 1.78 -1.60 21.32
C LYS A 141 0.51 -2.44 21.24
N LYS A 142 -0.09 -2.52 20.05
CA LYS A 142 -1.32 -3.30 19.84
C LYS A 142 -1.13 -4.79 20.11
N CYS A 143 0.04 -5.32 19.79
CA CYS A 143 0.38 -6.74 20.04
C CYS A 143 0.90 -7.01 21.46
N GLY A 144 0.95 -6.01 22.35
CA GLY A 144 1.51 -6.16 23.70
C GLY A 144 2.99 -6.55 23.68
N ARG A 145 3.75 -6.15 22.65
CA ARG A 145 5.19 -6.43 22.53
C ARG A 145 6.02 -5.27 23.08
N GLY A 146 7.19 -5.60 23.64
CA GLY A 146 8.15 -4.60 24.12
C GLY A 146 8.76 -3.73 23.00
N ASN A 147 9.61 -2.79 23.38
CA ASN A 147 10.42 -1.94 22.51
C ASN A 147 9.64 -0.89 21.67
N ALA A 148 8.34 -0.70 21.87
CA ALA A 148 7.59 0.36 21.18
C ALA A 148 8.15 1.76 21.51
N SER A 149 8.50 2.02 22.78
CA SER A 149 9.11 3.28 23.24
C SER A 149 10.49 3.53 22.61
N LEU A 150 11.27 2.47 22.37
CA LEU A 150 12.56 2.56 21.68
C LEU A 150 12.37 3.01 20.23
N LEU A 151 11.36 2.47 19.53
CA LEU A 151 11.01 2.91 18.17
C LEU A 151 10.59 4.39 18.15
N GLU A 152 9.82 4.83 19.14
CA GLU A 152 9.44 6.25 19.28
C GLU A 152 10.64 7.16 19.49
N GLN A 153 11.63 6.73 20.27
CA GLN A 153 12.91 7.46 20.39
C GLN A 153 13.67 7.58 19.08
N TYR A 154 13.65 6.54 18.23
CA TYR A 154 14.28 6.63 16.90
C TYR A 154 13.65 7.71 16.02
N ILE A 155 12.35 7.95 16.13
CA ILE A 155 11.64 8.98 15.36
C ILE A 155 12.23 10.37 15.60
N SER A 156 12.56 10.72 16.84
CA SER A 156 13.14 12.03 17.19
C SER A 156 14.54 12.26 16.60
N GLY A 157 15.27 11.17 16.31
CA GLY A 157 16.62 11.22 15.75
C GLY A 157 16.69 11.20 14.22
N ILE A 158 15.56 11.15 13.50
CA ILE A 158 15.54 11.10 12.04
C ILE A 158 15.89 12.47 11.45
N LYS A 159 16.97 12.51 10.69
CA LYS A 159 17.45 13.68 9.91
C LYS A 159 17.04 13.52 8.43
N PRO A 160 17.06 14.61 7.63
CA PRO A 160 16.85 14.52 6.19
C PRO A 160 17.75 13.45 5.55
N GLY A 161 17.15 12.56 4.75
CA GLY A 161 17.85 11.44 4.11
C GLY A 161 18.18 10.24 5.00
N ASP A 162 17.84 10.30 6.30
CA ASP A 162 18.14 9.26 7.31
C ASP A 162 19.59 8.74 7.29
N PRO A 163 20.61 9.61 7.38
CA PRO A 163 22.03 9.21 7.26
C PRO A 163 22.48 8.26 8.37
N THR A 164 21.73 8.16 9.46
CA THR A 164 22.00 7.24 10.59
C THR A 164 21.27 5.91 10.46
N ASN A 165 20.59 5.65 9.32
CA ASN A 165 19.86 4.42 9.06
C ASN A 165 18.88 4.02 10.19
N ARG A 166 18.12 4.99 10.69
CA ARG A 166 17.11 4.75 11.74
C ARG A 166 16.04 3.79 11.25
N GLU A 167 15.71 3.83 9.96
CA GLU A 167 14.79 2.89 9.33
C GLU A 167 15.23 1.44 9.51
N GLY A 168 16.48 1.13 9.15
CA GLY A 168 17.04 -0.22 9.27
C GLY A 168 17.13 -0.70 10.73
N HIS A 169 17.55 0.19 11.66
CA HIS A 169 17.58 -0.13 13.08
C HIS A 169 16.19 -0.42 13.64
N ALA A 170 15.21 0.42 13.30
CA ALA A 170 13.83 0.23 13.72
C ALA A 170 13.23 -1.06 13.16
N ALA A 171 13.49 -1.38 11.89
CA ALA A 171 13.04 -2.62 11.28
C ALA A 171 13.58 -3.85 12.01
N LYS A 172 14.87 -3.87 12.36
CA LYS A 172 15.47 -4.96 13.13
C LYS A 172 14.80 -5.12 14.50
N VAL A 173 14.66 -4.02 15.25
CA VAL A 173 13.99 -4.06 16.56
C VAL A 173 12.54 -4.54 16.44
N TYR A 174 11.81 -4.02 15.44
CA TYR A 174 10.42 -4.38 15.20
C TYR A 174 10.23 -5.87 14.92
N PHE A 175 10.96 -6.42 13.96
CA PHE A 175 10.83 -7.83 13.60
C PHE A 175 11.31 -8.77 14.72
N ASN A 176 12.39 -8.42 15.40
CA ASN A 176 12.87 -9.20 16.54
C ASN A 176 11.88 -9.17 17.72
N SER A 177 11.20 -8.06 17.96
CA SER A 177 10.15 -7.98 18.98
C SER A 177 8.93 -8.84 18.66
N LEU A 178 8.60 -9.02 17.37
CA LEU A 178 7.46 -9.84 16.94
C LEU A 178 7.78 -11.33 16.87
N PHE A 179 8.94 -11.67 16.31
CA PHE A 179 9.24 -13.04 15.88
C PHE A 179 10.44 -13.68 16.59
N GLY A 180 11.11 -12.94 17.49
CA GLY A 180 12.30 -13.41 18.21
C GLY A 180 13.62 -12.95 17.62
N MET A 181 14.70 -13.05 18.41
CA MET A 181 16.03 -12.50 18.08
C MET A 181 16.69 -13.20 16.87
N GLU A 182 16.36 -14.46 16.63
CA GLU A 182 16.88 -15.26 15.51
C GLU A 182 16.16 -14.94 14.17
N PHE A 183 15.13 -14.10 14.18
CA PHE A 183 14.40 -13.78 12.98
C PHE A 183 15.19 -12.83 12.08
N SER A 184 15.28 -13.19 10.79
CA SER A 184 15.79 -12.32 9.72
C SER A 184 14.84 -12.32 8.53
N ARG A 185 14.71 -11.16 7.87
CA ARG A 185 13.94 -11.01 6.63
C ARG A 185 14.55 -11.76 5.44
N SER A 186 15.79 -12.21 5.55
CA SER A 186 16.48 -13.00 4.52
C SER A 186 16.23 -14.50 4.64
N LEU A 187 15.61 -14.97 5.73
CA LEU A 187 15.32 -16.39 5.92
C LEU A 187 14.17 -16.83 5.00
N ASP A 188 14.34 -18.00 4.36
CA ASP A 188 13.27 -18.64 3.61
C ASP A 188 12.42 -19.47 4.58
N ASN A 189 11.29 -18.89 5.01
CA ASN A 189 10.34 -19.50 5.93
C ASN A 189 8.92 -18.97 5.72
N ASN A 190 7.94 -19.66 6.30
CA ASN A 190 6.52 -19.32 6.15
C ASN A 190 6.16 -17.91 6.66
N ILE A 191 6.87 -17.40 7.68
CA ILE A 191 6.64 -16.04 8.20
C ILE A 191 7.04 -15.01 7.14
N ASN A 192 8.22 -15.18 6.54
CA ASN A 192 8.68 -14.26 5.48
C ASN A 192 7.84 -14.39 4.21
N ALA A 193 7.37 -15.58 3.86
CA ALA A 193 6.44 -15.79 2.76
C ALA A 193 5.14 -14.98 2.99
N ALA A 194 4.53 -15.10 4.17
CA ALA A 194 3.34 -14.34 4.54
C ALA A 194 3.58 -12.82 4.58
N LEU A 195 4.73 -12.38 5.11
CA LEU A 195 5.12 -10.97 5.11
C LEU A 195 5.32 -10.43 3.69
N ASN A 196 5.99 -11.18 2.80
CA ASN A 196 6.20 -10.79 1.41
C ASN A 196 4.87 -10.64 0.67
N TYR A 197 3.95 -11.58 0.87
CA TYR A 197 2.60 -11.51 0.34
C TYR A 197 1.85 -10.25 0.82
N GLY A 198 1.81 -10.02 2.13
CA GLY A 198 1.15 -8.85 2.71
C GLY A 198 1.78 -7.52 2.27
N TYR A 199 3.11 -7.45 2.23
CA TYR A 199 3.80 -6.26 1.74
C TYR A 199 3.59 -6.02 0.24
N GLY A 200 3.44 -7.08 -0.56
CA GLY A 200 3.08 -6.96 -1.98
C GLY A 200 1.71 -6.26 -2.17
N ILE A 201 0.72 -6.64 -1.36
CA ILE A 201 -0.61 -5.99 -1.37
C ILE A 201 -0.50 -4.52 -0.92
N LEU A 202 0.23 -4.24 0.16
CA LEU A 202 0.43 -2.87 0.63
C LEU A 202 1.16 -2.01 -0.41
N LEU A 203 2.21 -2.54 -1.03
CA LEU A 203 2.94 -1.85 -2.10
C LEU A 203 2.00 -1.49 -3.25
N SER A 204 1.15 -2.42 -3.68
CA SER A 204 0.17 -2.17 -4.74
C SER A 204 -0.78 -1.02 -4.39
N ALA A 205 -1.29 -0.99 -3.15
CA ALA A 205 -2.16 0.09 -2.68
C ALA A 205 -1.44 1.45 -2.67
N PHE A 206 -0.19 1.49 -2.18
CA PHE A 206 0.61 2.72 -2.18
C PHE A 206 0.93 3.21 -3.60
N VAL A 207 1.36 2.32 -4.49
CA VAL A 207 1.65 2.65 -5.89
C VAL A 207 0.40 3.24 -6.55
N ARG A 208 -0.76 2.62 -6.36
CA ARG A 208 -2.02 3.14 -6.89
C ARG A 208 -2.32 4.55 -6.38
N GLU A 209 -2.21 4.78 -5.07
CA GLU A 209 -2.48 6.10 -4.48
C GLU A 209 -1.50 7.17 -4.98
N ILE A 210 -0.22 6.85 -5.09
CA ILE A 210 0.81 7.76 -5.60
C ILE A 210 0.48 8.14 -7.05
N VAL A 211 0.27 7.14 -7.92
CA VAL A 211 -0.04 7.37 -9.34
C VAL A 211 -1.39 8.05 -9.53
N ALA A 212 -2.43 7.64 -8.78
CA ALA A 212 -3.75 8.26 -8.84
C ALA A 212 -3.74 9.73 -8.41
N ASN A 213 -2.80 10.13 -7.57
CA ASN A 213 -2.59 11.51 -7.16
C ASN A 213 -1.63 12.29 -8.08
N GLY A 214 -1.14 11.68 -9.16
CA GLY A 214 -0.33 12.35 -10.19
C GLY A 214 1.15 12.45 -9.86
N TYR A 215 1.65 11.59 -9.00
CA TYR A 215 3.08 11.43 -8.72
C TYR A 215 3.63 10.14 -9.36
N SER A 216 4.94 10.03 -9.47
CA SER A 216 5.64 8.82 -9.97
C SER A 216 6.78 8.40 -9.03
#